data_5af526169188ba14348808b55c4014b9
#
_entry.id   5af526169188ba14348808b55c4014b9
#
_cell.length_a   1.000
_cell.length_b   1.000
_cell.length_c   1.000
_cell.angle_alpha   90.00
_cell.angle_beta   90.00
_cell.angle_gamma   90.00
#
_symmetry.space_group_name_H-M   'P 1'
#
loop_
_entity.id
_entity.type
_entity.pdbx_description
1 polymer ?
#
loop_
_entity_poly.entity_id
_entity_poly.type
_entity_poly.pdbx_seq_one_letter_code
_entity_poly.pdbx_strand_id
1 'polypeptide(L)'
;KLVVIDNEEIDAIEYERITPDLIRPYLNNDIALATFQVLQYRSGALNPMREITSLIREYDCLTVWDASHAAGSVNLDFAKNNIDLAVGCTYKYLCSGPGSPAYLYVKKSLQKKLQVPIQGWFAQKDQFEMGPKFIKSEDIRGFQIASPSILGLRCVNAAIKIINKASIPEIVKKAQKGTDIMIEFYDQWLKSLGYKLMTPRDKNKRGGHISIMHENARIISVALRNFENVIVDYRKPNQIRIAMSPLTTSFSELYEGLKKIRYVTENKTFEKIKDFDGKKIY
;
A
#
# COMPACT_ATOMS: atom_id res chain seq x y z
N LYS A 1 -18.21 0.29 -18.92
CA LYS A 1 -16.96 -0.19 -19.57
C LYS A 1 -15.81 0.08 -18.62
N LEU A 2 -14.89 -0.88 -18.40
CA LEU A 2 -13.64 -0.68 -17.67
C LEU A 2 -12.62 -0.03 -18.61
N VAL A 3 -11.99 1.06 -18.17
CA VAL A 3 -10.81 1.67 -18.81
C VAL A 3 -9.63 1.39 -17.87
N VAL A 4 -8.59 0.78 -18.39
CA VAL A 4 -7.38 0.45 -17.63
C VAL A 4 -6.23 1.25 -18.24
N ILE A 5 -5.50 2.00 -17.40
CA ILE A 5 -4.22 2.57 -17.78
C ILE A 5 -3.22 1.42 -17.80
N ASP A 6 -2.62 1.13 -18.95
CA ASP A 6 -1.79 -0.04 -19.15
C ASP A 6 -0.54 0.00 -18.25
N ASN A 7 -0.08 -1.18 -17.82
CA ASN A 7 1.13 -1.31 -17.05
C ASN A 7 2.38 -0.86 -17.82
N GLU A 8 2.41 -1.02 -19.14
CA GLU A 8 3.52 -0.56 -19.99
C GLU A 8 3.66 0.96 -19.94
N GLU A 9 2.53 1.70 -19.94
CA GLU A 9 2.56 3.16 -19.78
C GLU A 9 3.03 3.56 -18.37
N ILE A 10 2.61 2.83 -17.33
CA ILE A 10 3.04 3.09 -15.95
C ILE A 10 4.50 2.71 -15.75
N ASP A 11 4.97 1.63 -16.34
CA ASP A 11 6.37 1.18 -16.25
C ASP A 11 7.35 2.13 -16.97
N ALA A 12 6.87 2.86 -17.99
CA ALA A 12 7.63 3.91 -18.67
C ALA A 12 7.76 5.20 -17.82
N ILE A 13 6.91 5.38 -16.80
CA ILE A 13 6.92 6.57 -15.93
C ILE A 13 7.97 6.39 -14.85
N GLU A 14 8.68 7.48 -14.58
CA GLU A 14 9.66 7.49 -13.50
C GLU A 14 9.02 7.10 -12.16
N TYR A 15 9.50 5.99 -11.59
CA TYR A 15 9.02 5.41 -10.32
C TYR A 15 7.55 4.96 -10.31
N GLU A 16 6.91 4.75 -11.47
CA GLU A 16 5.49 4.35 -11.57
C GLU A 16 4.53 5.35 -10.88
N ARG A 17 4.95 6.59 -10.71
CA ARG A 17 4.17 7.62 -10.02
C ARG A 17 3.10 8.18 -10.95
N ILE A 18 1.84 7.97 -10.60
CA ILE A 18 0.70 8.50 -11.35
C ILE A 18 0.59 10.01 -11.10
N THR A 19 0.34 10.77 -12.19
CA THR A 19 0.16 12.21 -12.16
C THR A 19 -1.15 12.62 -12.83
N PRO A 20 -1.69 13.83 -12.56
CA PRO A 20 -2.86 14.35 -13.27
C PRO A 20 -2.71 14.32 -14.80
N ASP A 21 -1.53 14.64 -15.32
CA ASP A 21 -1.29 14.68 -16.77
C ASP A 21 -1.39 13.31 -17.43
N LEU A 22 -0.94 12.26 -16.73
CA LEU A 22 -1.09 10.88 -17.19
C LEU A 22 -2.56 10.47 -17.28
N ILE A 23 -3.38 10.92 -16.34
CA ILE A 23 -4.78 10.48 -16.24
C ILE A 23 -5.67 11.25 -17.20
N ARG A 24 -5.37 12.53 -17.44
CA ARG A 24 -6.22 13.45 -18.22
C ARG A 24 -6.70 12.89 -19.56
N PRO A 25 -5.88 12.21 -20.39
CA PRO A 25 -6.34 11.66 -21.66
C PRO A 25 -7.44 10.60 -21.56
N TYR A 26 -7.57 9.98 -20.39
CA TYR A 26 -8.56 8.91 -20.14
C TYR A 26 -9.87 9.44 -19.56
N LEU A 27 -9.94 10.73 -19.18
CA LEU A 27 -11.13 11.31 -18.54
C LEU A 27 -12.13 11.82 -19.56
N ASN A 28 -13.38 11.50 -19.33
CA ASN A 28 -14.55 12.03 -20.04
C ASN A 28 -15.79 11.89 -19.15
N ASN A 29 -16.92 12.47 -19.57
CA ASN A 29 -18.16 12.51 -18.79
C ASN A 29 -18.88 11.13 -18.64
N ASP A 30 -18.41 10.08 -19.32
CA ASP A 30 -18.97 8.73 -19.20
C ASP A 30 -18.34 7.95 -18.05
N ILE A 31 -17.31 8.50 -17.39
CA ILE A 31 -16.61 7.85 -16.28
C ILE A 31 -17.32 8.17 -14.96
N ALA A 32 -17.91 7.17 -14.34
CA ALA A 32 -18.59 7.32 -13.05
C ALA A 32 -17.64 7.22 -11.84
N LEU A 33 -16.56 6.45 -11.98
CA LEU A 33 -15.64 6.12 -10.88
C LEU A 33 -14.22 5.89 -11.37
N ALA A 34 -13.25 6.46 -10.66
CA ALA A 34 -11.83 6.20 -10.86
C ALA A 34 -11.19 5.63 -9.59
N THR A 35 -10.31 4.64 -9.75
CA THR A 35 -9.63 4.00 -8.61
C THR A 35 -8.12 4.03 -8.79
N PHE A 36 -7.42 4.39 -7.71
CA PHE A 36 -5.95 4.49 -7.67
C PHE A 36 -5.40 4.04 -6.32
N GLN A 37 -4.14 3.64 -6.32
CA GLN A 37 -3.40 3.45 -5.07
C GLN A 37 -2.89 4.80 -4.55
N VAL A 38 -2.96 5.03 -3.24
CA VAL A 38 -2.29 6.18 -2.59
C VAL A 38 -0.78 6.02 -2.70
N LEU A 39 -0.30 4.80 -2.47
CA LEU A 39 1.10 4.45 -2.53
C LEU A 39 1.30 3.27 -3.49
N GLN A 40 2.13 3.44 -4.49
CA GLN A 40 2.44 2.38 -5.45
C GLN A 40 3.08 1.18 -4.76
N TYR A 41 2.46 0.02 -4.89
CA TYR A 41 2.87 -1.17 -4.15
C TYR A 41 4.23 -1.73 -4.60
N ARG A 42 4.63 -1.50 -5.86
CA ARG A 42 5.94 -1.92 -6.37
C ARG A 42 7.01 -0.91 -5.98
N SER A 43 6.92 0.30 -6.49
CA SER A 43 7.96 1.33 -6.35
C SER A 43 8.00 2.04 -5.01
N GLY A 44 6.91 2.03 -4.24
CA GLY A 44 6.78 2.85 -3.03
C GLY A 44 6.55 4.34 -3.32
N ALA A 45 6.26 4.72 -4.56
CA ALA A 45 5.97 6.10 -4.92
C ALA A 45 4.61 6.54 -4.37
N LEU A 46 4.56 7.74 -3.79
CA LEU A 46 3.34 8.37 -3.28
C LEU A 46 2.67 9.17 -4.40
N ASN A 47 1.44 8.83 -4.72
CA ASN A 47 0.65 9.54 -5.73
C ASN A 47 0.07 10.84 -5.15
N PRO A 48 -0.06 11.90 -5.95
CA PRO A 48 -0.62 13.20 -5.53
C PRO A 48 -2.15 13.10 -5.42
N MET A 49 -2.61 12.51 -4.31
CA MET A 49 -4.00 12.14 -4.07
C MET A 49 -4.97 13.34 -4.21
N ARG A 50 -4.58 14.51 -3.68
CA ARG A 50 -5.41 15.71 -3.73
C ARG A 50 -5.58 16.22 -5.16
N GLU A 51 -4.50 16.34 -5.91
CA GLU A 51 -4.46 16.87 -7.27
C GLU A 51 -5.24 15.95 -8.21
N ILE A 52 -5.04 14.63 -8.11
CA ILE A 52 -5.78 13.65 -8.90
C ILE A 52 -7.28 13.69 -8.57
N THR A 53 -7.65 13.72 -7.29
CA THR A 53 -9.05 13.79 -6.89
C THR A 53 -9.71 15.08 -7.39
N SER A 54 -8.99 16.20 -7.35
CA SER A 54 -9.50 17.48 -7.86
C SER A 54 -9.75 17.43 -9.36
N LEU A 55 -8.81 16.88 -10.14
CA LEU A 55 -8.96 16.71 -11.58
C LEU A 55 -10.17 15.82 -11.93
N ILE A 56 -10.30 14.68 -11.28
CA ILE A 56 -11.37 13.72 -11.55
C ILE A 56 -12.75 14.32 -11.26
N ARG A 57 -12.82 15.15 -10.23
CA ARG A 57 -14.08 15.83 -9.86
C ARG A 57 -14.54 16.86 -10.91
N GLU A 58 -13.66 17.39 -11.75
CA GLU A 58 -14.04 18.26 -12.88
C GLU A 58 -14.94 17.53 -13.90
N TYR A 59 -14.92 16.20 -13.88
CA TYR A 59 -15.73 15.32 -14.73
C TYR A 59 -16.93 14.70 -14.00
N ASP A 60 -17.32 15.23 -12.83
CA ASP A 60 -18.40 14.69 -11.98
C ASP A 60 -18.21 13.21 -11.59
N CYS A 61 -16.96 12.76 -11.54
CA CYS A 61 -16.55 11.40 -11.29
C CYS A 61 -16.10 11.23 -9.82
N LEU A 62 -16.45 10.10 -9.21
CA LEU A 62 -15.99 9.76 -7.84
C LEU A 62 -14.63 9.10 -7.86
N THR A 63 -13.89 9.22 -6.74
CA THR A 63 -12.61 8.55 -6.54
C THR A 63 -12.68 7.49 -5.43
N VAL A 64 -12.06 6.32 -5.69
CA VAL A 64 -11.74 5.32 -4.66
C VAL A 64 -10.23 5.18 -4.56
N TRP A 65 -9.69 5.44 -3.37
CA TRP A 65 -8.27 5.34 -3.10
C TRP A 65 -7.93 4.08 -2.31
N ASP A 66 -7.05 3.22 -2.85
CA ASP A 66 -6.46 2.12 -2.08
C ASP A 66 -5.31 2.65 -1.23
N ALA A 67 -5.55 2.75 0.08
CA ALA A 67 -4.58 3.20 1.07
C ALA A 67 -3.89 2.04 1.82
N SER A 68 -3.96 0.80 1.30
CA SER A 68 -3.44 -0.40 1.96
C SER A 68 -1.95 -0.33 2.30
N HIS A 69 -1.13 0.33 1.48
CA HIS A 69 0.30 0.51 1.75
C HIS A 69 0.62 1.87 2.41
N ALA A 70 -0.35 2.76 2.46
CA ALA A 70 -0.19 4.14 2.95
C ALA A 70 -0.59 4.28 4.42
N ALA A 71 -1.71 3.68 4.83
CA ALA A 71 -2.19 3.75 6.20
C ALA A 71 -1.16 3.17 7.19
N GLY A 72 -0.71 3.99 8.13
CA GLY A 72 0.34 3.64 9.10
C GLY A 72 1.78 3.86 8.60
N SER A 73 2.00 4.35 7.37
CA SER A 73 3.33 4.65 6.84
C SER A 73 3.51 6.07 6.31
N VAL A 74 2.40 6.74 5.99
CA VAL A 74 2.37 8.15 5.57
C VAL A 74 1.24 8.90 6.28
N ASN A 75 1.35 10.22 6.33
CA ASN A 75 0.25 11.05 6.83
C ASN A 75 -0.91 11.03 5.83
N LEU A 76 -2.05 10.50 6.27
CA LEU A 76 -3.29 10.50 5.51
C LEU A 76 -4.30 11.45 6.17
N ASP A 77 -4.87 12.35 5.38
CA ASP A 77 -5.99 13.18 5.80
C ASP A 77 -7.02 13.21 4.67
N PHE A 78 -7.93 12.25 4.69
CA PHE A 78 -8.95 12.11 3.66
C PHE A 78 -9.92 13.29 3.63
N ALA A 79 -10.24 13.87 4.79
CA ALA A 79 -11.14 15.02 4.88
C ALA A 79 -10.50 16.28 4.27
N LYS A 80 -9.25 16.61 4.67
CA LYS A 80 -8.50 17.76 4.15
C LYS A 80 -8.23 17.65 2.64
N ASN A 81 -7.98 16.44 2.16
CA ASN A 81 -7.77 16.17 0.73
C ASN A 81 -9.08 16.00 -0.05
N ASN A 82 -10.21 16.15 0.63
CA ASN A 82 -11.55 16.06 0.03
C ASN A 82 -11.82 14.75 -0.71
N ILE A 83 -11.33 13.62 -0.17
CA ILE A 83 -11.45 12.29 -0.75
C ILE A 83 -12.89 11.78 -0.64
N ASP A 84 -13.37 11.12 -1.69
CA ASP A 84 -14.73 10.58 -1.73
C ASP A 84 -14.83 9.24 -1.01
N LEU A 85 -14.02 8.27 -1.44
CA LEU A 85 -13.93 6.93 -0.84
C LEU A 85 -12.47 6.50 -0.73
N ALA A 86 -12.18 5.72 0.32
CA ALA A 86 -10.90 5.03 0.44
C ALA A 86 -11.09 3.66 1.08
N VAL A 87 -10.25 2.72 0.67
CA VAL A 87 -10.19 1.37 1.23
C VAL A 87 -8.78 1.06 1.70
N GLY A 88 -8.65 0.11 2.60
CA GLY A 88 -7.34 -0.35 3.01
C GLY A 88 -7.39 -1.54 3.95
N CYS A 89 -6.29 -2.28 4.00
CA CYS A 89 -6.13 -3.36 4.94
C CYS A 89 -5.56 -2.88 6.27
N THR A 90 -5.79 -3.64 7.33
CA THR A 90 -5.27 -3.32 8.67
C THR A 90 -4.04 -4.16 9.05
N TYR A 91 -3.72 -5.21 8.27
CA TYR A 91 -2.64 -6.16 8.61
C TYR A 91 -1.23 -5.68 8.23
N LYS A 92 -1.09 -4.70 7.33
CA LYS A 92 0.21 -4.17 6.89
C LYS A 92 0.80 -3.21 7.94
N TYR A 93 1.02 -1.95 7.60
CA TYR A 93 1.62 -0.96 8.53
C TYR A 93 0.74 -0.61 9.74
N LEU A 94 -0.56 -0.94 9.71
CA LEU A 94 -1.42 -0.87 10.89
C LEU A 94 -1.24 -2.06 11.85
N CYS A 95 -0.42 -3.06 11.48
CA CYS A 95 0.07 -4.14 12.36
C CYS A 95 -1.02 -4.99 13.05
N SER A 96 -2.23 -5.09 12.49
CA SER A 96 -3.32 -5.85 13.11
C SER A 96 -3.24 -7.37 12.89
N GLY A 97 -2.24 -7.83 12.12
CA GLY A 97 -2.02 -9.24 11.82
C GLY A 97 -2.90 -9.81 10.70
N PRO A 98 -2.53 -10.98 10.16
CA PRO A 98 -3.27 -11.63 9.08
C PRO A 98 -4.68 -12.01 9.54
N GLY A 99 -5.65 -11.92 8.62
CA GLY A 99 -7.06 -12.20 8.93
C GLY A 99 -7.82 -11.05 9.60
N SER A 100 -7.16 -9.93 9.90
CA SER A 100 -7.85 -8.75 10.41
C SER A 100 -8.66 -8.05 9.30
N PRO A 101 -9.81 -7.43 9.65
CA PRO A 101 -10.71 -6.81 8.67
C PRO A 101 -10.08 -5.61 7.97
N ALA A 102 -10.47 -5.40 6.72
CA ALA A 102 -10.21 -4.18 5.99
C ALA A 102 -11.12 -3.04 6.47
N TYR A 103 -10.80 -1.80 6.11
CA TYR A 103 -11.65 -0.65 6.37
C TYR A 103 -12.13 0.00 5.07
N LEU A 104 -13.27 0.67 5.19
CA LEU A 104 -13.83 1.54 4.17
C LEU A 104 -14.05 2.93 4.78
N TYR A 105 -13.53 3.94 4.12
CA TYR A 105 -13.88 5.34 4.34
C TYR A 105 -14.87 5.79 3.28
N VAL A 106 -15.96 6.43 3.69
CA VAL A 106 -16.92 7.09 2.81
C VAL A 106 -17.12 8.51 3.32
N LYS A 107 -16.90 9.49 2.45
CA LYS A 107 -17.13 10.90 2.77
C LYS A 107 -18.55 11.10 3.30
N LYS A 108 -18.70 11.82 4.40
CA LYS A 108 -19.99 11.97 5.11
C LYS A 108 -21.14 12.39 4.20
N SER A 109 -20.91 13.32 3.27
CA SER A 109 -21.91 13.79 2.31
C SER A 109 -22.37 12.74 1.29
N LEU A 110 -21.62 11.65 1.13
CA LEU A 110 -21.92 10.56 0.21
C LEU A 110 -22.62 9.38 0.92
N GLN A 111 -22.51 9.27 2.23
CA GLN A 111 -23.02 8.11 2.98
C GLN A 111 -24.52 7.85 2.76
N LYS A 112 -25.32 8.92 2.74
CA LYS A 112 -26.75 8.81 2.46
C LYS A 112 -27.07 8.58 0.98
N LYS A 113 -26.25 9.14 0.07
CA LYS A 113 -26.50 9.13 -1.38
C LYS A 113 -26.17 7.79 -2.04
N LEU A 114 -25.07 7.17 -1.60
CA LEU A 114 -24.59 5.93 -2.18
C LEU A 114 -25.47 4.76 -1.80
N GLN A 115 -25.83 3.95 -2.80
CA GLN A 115 -26.53 2.70 -2.60
C GLN A 115 -25.54 1.55 -2.40
N VAL A 116 -25.97 0.50 -1.69
CA VAL A 116 -25.18 -0.71 -1.49
C VAL A 116 -25.77 -1.83 -2.36
N PRO A 117 -24.96 -2.55 -3.13
CA PRO A 117 -25.47 -3.61 -4.00
C PRO A 117 -25.93 -4.85 -3.24
N ILE A 118 -25.42 -5.05 -2.02
CA ILE A 118 -25.77 -6.17 -1.15
C ILE A 118 -26.50 -5.62 0.08
N GLN A 119 -27.76 -6.00 0.25
CA GLN A 119 -28.60 -5.57 1.36
C GLN A 119 -28.40 -6.54 2.53
N GLY A 120 -27.49 -6.19 3.43
CA GLY A 120 -27.19 -7.00 4.62
C GLY A 120 -27.87 -6.44 5.89
N TRP A 121 -28.18 -7.30 6.82
CA TRP A 121 -28.93 -6.96 8.03
C TRP A 121 -28.20 -5.98 8.97
N PHE A 122 -26.86 -5.92 8.95
CA PHE A 122 -26.10 -4.92 9.70
C PHE A 122 -26.18 -3.51 9.09
N ALA A 123 -26.46 -3.40 7.80
CA ALA A 123 -26.64 -2.13 7.11
C ALA A 123 -28.06 -1.54 7.27
N GLN A 124 -28.99 -2.31 7.82
CA GLN A 124 -30.35 -1.91 8.08
C GLN A 124 -30.40 -0.78 9.12
N LYS A 125 -31.28 0.20 8.92
CA LYS A 125 -31.46 1.36 9.83
C LYS A 125 -31.83 0.91 11.23
N ASP A 126 -32.81 0.01 11.34
CA ASP A 126 -33.12 -0.74 12.56
C ASP A 126 -32.73 -2.21 12.32
N GLN A 127 -31.60 -2.61 12.90
CA GLN A 127 -30.97 -3.90 12.69
C GLN A 127 -31.87 -5.09 13.09
N PHE A 128 -32.73 -4.91 14.07
CA PHE A 128 -33.59 -5.95 14.63
C PHE A 128 -35.03 -5.90 14.13
N GLU A 129 -35.36 -4.95 13.26
CA GLU A 129 -36.62 -4.96 12.52
C GLU A 129 -36.54 -6.03 11.40
N MET A 130 -37.02 -7.22 11.70
CA MET A 130 -37.01 -8.38 10.78
C MET A 130 -38.11 -8.31 9.73
N GLY A 131 -38.34 -7.14 9.17
CA GLY A 131 -39.36 -6.90 8.16
C GLY A 131 -38.93 -7.23 6.72
N PRO A 132 -39.85 -7.24 5.75
CA PRO A 132 -39.58 -7.57 4.35
C PRO A 132 -38.90 -6.40 3.60
N LYS A 133 -38.77 -5.24 4.19
CA LYS A 133 -38.20 -4.05 3.54
C LYS A 133 -36.84 -3.75 4.09
N PHE A 134 -35.84 -3.55 3.20
CA PHE A 134 -34.54 -3.04 3.57
C PHE A 134 -34.54 -1.51 3.52
N ILE A 135 -34.21 -0.87 4.64
CA ILE A 135 -33.98 0.57 4.76
C ILE A 135 -32.55 0.78 5.23
N LYS A 136 -31.67 1.18 4.31
CA LYS A 136 -30.25 1.41 4.59
C LYS A 136 -30.07 2.50 5.67
N SER A 137 -29.18 2.28 6.63
CA SER A 137 -28.72 3.34 7.52
C SER A 137 -28.08 4.49 6.73
N GLU A 138 -28.36 5.74 7.10
CA GLU A 138 -27.90 6.94 6.39
C GLU A 138 -26.44 7.30 6.68
N ASP A 139 -25.85 6.63 7.67
CA ASP A 139 -24.46 6.82 8.08
C ASP A 139 -23.57 5.67 7.58
N ILE A 140 -22.31 5.63 8.05
CA ILE A 140 -21.31 4.63 7.65
C ILE A 140 -21.75 3.19 7.96
N ARG A 141 -22.63 2.96 8.93
CA ARG A 141 -23.18 1.62 9.22
C ARG A 141 -23.92 1.03 8.03
N GLY A 142 -24.53 1.89 7.18
CA GLY A 142 -25.20 1.46 5.95
C GLY A 142 -24.31 0.70 4.94
N PHE A 143 -22.99 0.64 5.18
CA PHE A 143 -22.03 -0.10 4.36
C PHE A 143 -21.53 -1.38 5.05
N GLN A 144 -22.01 -1.68 6.26
CA GLN A 144 -21.68 -2.90 6.98
C GLN A 144 -22.67 -4.00 6.60
N ILE A 145 -22.25 -4.96 5.76
CA ILE A 145 -23.17 -5.97 5.20
C ILE A 145 -23.60 -7.00 6.24
N ALA A 146 -22.65 -7.52 7.02
CA ALA A 146 -22.88 -8.65 7.93
C ALA A 146 -22.20 -8.44 9.28
N SER A 147 -22.37 -9.40 10.17
CA SER A 147 -21.71 -9.44 11.47
C SER A 147 -20.20 -9.30 11.31
N PRO A 148 -19.55 -8.37 12.04
CA PRO A 148 -18.13 -8.16 11.93
C PRO A 148 -17.33 -9.32 12.54
N SER A 149 -16.09 -9.52 12.07
CA SER A 149 -15.14 -10.44 12.69
C SER A 149 -14.71 -9.91 14.06
N ILE A 150 -15.28 -10.43 15.14
CA ILE A 150 -15.00 -9.96 16.50
C ILE A 150 -13.52 -10.15 16.88
N LEU A 151 -12.94 -11.31 16.58
CA LEU A 151 -11.51 -11.58 16.84
C LEU A 151 -10.62 -10.62 16.03
N GLY A 152 -10.92 -10.44 14.74
CA GLY A 152 -10.16 -9.50 13.90
C GLY A 152 -10.27 -8.06 14.40
N LEU A 153 -11.44 -7.61 14.83
CA LEU A 153 -11.61 -6.27 15.40
C LEU A 153 -10.88 -6.09 16.74
N ARG A 154 -10.76 -7.15 17.56
CA ARG A 154 -9.92 -7.10 18.79
C ARG A 154 -8.45 -6.90 18.44
N CYS A 155 -7.94 -7.57 17.39
CA CYS A 155 -6.58 -7.36 16.91
C CYS A 155 -6.38 -5.91 16.40
N VAL A 156 -7.32 -5.38 15.61
CA VAL A 156 -7.30 -3.98 15.15
C VAL A 156 -7.28 -3.02 16.34
N ASN A 157 -8.16 -3.22 17.34
CA ASN A 157 -8.21 -2.36 18.52
C ASN A 157 -6.88 -2.37 19.31
N ALA A 158 -6.25 -3.53 19.47
CA ALA A 158 -4.96 -3.64 20.13
C ALA A 158 -3.85 -2.90 19.35
N ALA A 159 -3.78 -3.11 18.04
CA ALA A 159 -2.79 -2.47 17.17
C ALA A 159 -2.95 -0.93 17.13
N ILE A 160 -4.17 -0.43 16.98
CA ILE A 160 -4.46 1.01 16.95
C ILE A 160 -4.10 1.70 18.29
N LYS A 161 -4.23 1.03 19.44
CA LYS A 161 -3.75 1.57 20.72
C LYS A 161 -2.24 1.81 20.71
N ILE A 162 -1.46 0.89 20.12
CA ILE A 162 -0.01 1.03 19.99
C ILE A 162 0.33 2.16 19.02
N ILE A 163 -0.33 2.22 17.87
CA ILE A 163 -0.15 3.28 16.88
C ILE A 163 -0.47 4.66 17.48
N ASN A 164 -1.57 4.79 18.21
CA ASN A 164 -1.94 6.04 18.84
C ASN A 164 -0.92 6.46 19.93
N LYS A 165 -0.34 5.50 20.66
CA LYS A 165 0.71 5.78 21.64
C LYS A 165 2.01 6.24 20.94
N ALA A 166 2.38 5.65 19.81
CA ALA A 166 3.56 6.04 19.03
C ALA A 166 3.34 7.35 18.25
N SER A 167 2.12 7.64 17.87
CA SER A 167 1.64 8.69 16.97
C SER A 167 2.04 8.52 15.50
N ILE A 168 1.13 8.84 14.59
CA ILE A 168 1.40 8.76 13.14
C ILE A 168 2.58 9.66 12.70
N PRO A 169 2.72 10.92 13.16
CA PRO A 169 3.86 11.74 12.79
C PRO A 169 5.22 11.12 13.13
N GLU A 170 5.38 10.51 14.32
CA GLU A 170 6.63 9.86 14.71
C GLU A 170 6.88 8.57 13.94
N ILE A 171 5.83 7.78 13.66
CA ILE A 171 5.91 6.60 12.79
C ILE A 171 6.40 7.00 11.39
N VAL A 172 5.81 8.04 10.80
CA VAL A 172 6.18 8.55 9.47
C VAL A 172 7.63 9.05 9.46
N LYS A 173 8.04 9.80 10.49
CA LYS A 173 9.42 10.28 10.63
C LYS A 173 10.42 9.11 10.66
N LYS A 174 10.11 8.05 11.42
CA LYS A 174 10.97 6.86 11.47
C LYS A 174 10.97 6.09 10.15
N ALA A 175 9.83 5.96 9.47
CA ALA A 175 9.74 5.35 8.14
C ALA A 175 10.57 6.11 7.09
N GLN A 176 10.47 7.45 7.07
CA GLN A 176 11.27 8.28 6.18
C GLN A 176 12.77 8.12 6.46
N LYS A 177 13.20 8.14 7.72
CA LYS A 177 14.59 7.91 8.08
C LYS A 177 15.09 6.53 7.66
N GLY A 178 14.25 5.49 7.83
CA GLY A 178 14.58 4.14 7.37
C GLY A 178 14.76 4.06 5.85
N THR A 179 13.87 4.69 5.08
CA THR A 179 14.00 4.71 3.62
C THR A 179 15.15 5.61 3.14
N ASP A 180 15.52 6.68 3.86
CA ASP A 180 16.74 7.46 3.59
C ASP A 180 17.99 6.57 3.74
N ILE A 181 18.09 5.82 4.84
CA ILE A 181 19.18 4.86 5.08
C ILE A 181 19.25 3.82 3.95
N MET A 182 18.11 3.22 3.56
CA MET A 182 18.08 2.24 2.47
C MET A 182 18.61 2.82 1.15
N ILE A 183 18.25 4.06 0.82
CA ILE A 183 18.70 4.73 -0.42
C ILE A 183 20.20 5.07 -0.34
N GLU A 184 20.69 5.51 0.82
CA GLU A 184 22.11 5.76 1.03
C GLU A 184 22.94 4.47 0.85
N PHE A 185 22.47 3.35 1.41
CA PHE A 185 23.10 2.04 1.20
C PHE A 185 23.04 1.56 -0.25
N TYR A 186 21.92 1.81 -0.93
CA TYR A 186 21.85 1.57 -2.37
C TYR A 186 22.94 2.34 -3.11
N ASP A 187 23.11 3.62 -2.83
CA ASP A 187 24.12 4.47 -3.51
C ASP A 187 25.56 4.00 -3.23
N GLN A 188 25.85 3.64 -1.99
CA GLN A 188 27.21 3.27 -1.55
C GLN A 188 27.59 1.84 -1.95
N TRP A 189 26.63 0.88 -1.96
CA TRP A 189 26.95 -0.53 -2.09
C TRP A 189 26.26 -1.21 -3.27
N LEU A 190 24.94 -1.03 -3.40
CA LEU A 190 24.16 -1.88 -4.29
C LEU A 190 24.18 -1.41 -5.74
N LYS A 191 24.35 -0.11 -5.98
CA LYS A 191 24.42 0.44 -7.32
C LYS A 191 25.55 -0.18 -8.15
N SER A 192 26.74 -0.35 -7.56
CA SER A 192 27.90 -0.99 -8.21
C SER A 192 27.72 -2.49 -8.44
N LEU A 193 26.78 -3.13 -7.75
CA LEU A 193 26.42 -4.53 -7.88
C LEU A 193 25.29 -4.79 -8.90
N GLY A 194 24.96 -3.80 -9.73
CA GLY A 194 23.97 -3.95 -10.81
C GLY A 194 22.52 -3.62 -10.41
N TYR A 195 22.27 -3.14 -9.20
CA TYR A 195 20.94 -2.71 -8.82
C TYR A 195 20.58 -1.34 -9.39
N LYS A 196 19.29 -1.15 -9.69
CA LYS A 196 18.68 0.13 -10.06
C LYS A 196 17.61 0.50 -9.02
N LEU A 197 17.65 1.72 -8.50
CA LEU A 197 16.63 2.22 -7.58
C LEU A 197 15.34 2.54 -8.35
N MET A 198 14.22 1.99 -7.88
CA MET A 198 12.88 2.14 -8.46
C MET A 198 11.95 2.98 -7.57
N THR A 199 12.48 3.69 -6.58
CA THR A 199 11.72 4.50 -5.61
C THR A 199 12.16 5.96 -5.70
N PRO A 200 11.22 6.93 -5.59
CA PRO A 200 11.57 8.34 -5.56
C PRO A 200 12.55 8.69 -4.43
N ARG A 201 13.57 9.49 -4.75
CA ARG A 201 14.54 9.96 -3.75
C ARG A 201 13.98 11.01 -2.78
N ASP A 202 13.01 11.80 -3.26
CA ASP A 202 12.32 12.77 -2.41
C ASP A 202 11.43 12.02 -1.38
N LYS A 203 11.75 12.20 -0.10
CA LYS A 203 11.00 11.59 1.01
C LYS A 203 9.52 11.97 1.07
N ASN A 204 9.14 13.10 0.45
CA ASN A 204 7.75 13.55 0.37
C ASN A 204 7.00 12.88 -0.79
N LYS A 205 7.70 12.15 -1.66
CA LYS A 205 7.15 11.44 -2.81
C LYS A 205 7.23 9.92 -2.66
N ARG A 206 7.54 9.40 -1.46
CA ARG A 206 7.60 7.95 -1.18
C ARG A 206 7.00 7.58 0.17
N GLY A 207 6.72 6.30 0.35
CA GLY A 207 6.21 5.74 1.60
C GLY A 207 7.25 4.99 2.42
N GLY A 208 6.82 3.95 3.13
CA GLY A 208 7.63 3.20 4.11
C GLY A 208 8.51 2.09 3.55
N HIS A 209 8.64 1.96 2.23
CA HIS A 209 9.49 0.95 1.58
C HIS A 209 10.21 1.52 0.37
N ILE A 210 11.29 0.86 -0.05
CA ILE A 210 11.94 1.09 -1.34
C ILE A 210 11.85 -0.17 -2.20
N SER A 211 12.04 0.01 -3.49
CA SER A 211 12.19 -1.05 -4.48
C SER A 211 13.50 -0.88 -5.24
N ILE A 212 14.22 -1.97 -5.40
CA ILE A 212 15.46 -2.06 -6.18
C ILE A 212 15.31 -3.16 -7.22
N MET A 213 15.74 -2.89 -8.44
CA MET A 213 15.66 -3.83 -9.57
C MET A 213 17.02 -4.47 -9.79
N HIS A 214 17.04 -5.79 -10.06
CA HIS A 214 18.23 -6.54 -10.41
C HIS A 214 17.84 -7.73 -11.27
N GLU A 215 18.65 -8.11 -12.29
CA GLU A 215 18.35 -9.24 -13.17
C GLU A 215 18.07 -10.55 -12.42
N ASN A 216 18.82 -10.80 -11.35
CA ASN A 216 18.71 -11.98 -10.50
C ASN A 216 17.83 -11.75 -9.25
N ALA A 217 16.98 -10.71 -9.22
CA ALA A 217 16.20 -10.31 -8.04
C ALA A 217 15.44 -11.47 -7.39
N ARG A 218 14.86 -12.34 -8.20
CA ARG A 218 14.05 -13.45 -7.72
C ARG A 218 14.88 -14.49 -6.95
N ILE A 219 15.98 -14.96 -7.55
CA ILE A 219 16.83 -15.96 -6.89
C ILE A 219 17.59 -15.37 -5.71
N ILE A 220 17.96 -14.08 -5.75
CA ILE A 220 18.54 -13.36 -4.63
C ILE A 220 17.56 -13.33 -3.45
N SER A 221 16.27 -13.07 -3.68
CA SER A 221 15.27 -13.06 -2.60
C SER A 221 15.12 -14.43 -1.93
N VAL A 222 15.26 -15.51 -2.69
CA VAL A 222 15.25 -16.89 -2.16
C VAL A 222 16.53 -17.16 -1.36
N ALA A 223 17.69 -16.74 -1.86
CA ALA A 223 18.96 -16.93 -1.17
C ALA A 223 19.00 -16.17 0.17
N LEU A 224 18.51 -14.93 0.19
CA LEU A 224 18.39 -14.13 1.41
C LEU A 224 17.56 -14.84 2.48
N ARG A 225 16.43 -15.43 2.10
CA ARG A 225 15.58 -16.21 3.01
C ARG A 225 16.29 -17.46 3.52
N ASN A 226 16.83 -18.25 2.60
CA ASN A 226 17.33 -19.60 2.92
C ASN A 226 18.68 -19.59 3.66
N PHE A 227 19.57 -18.64 3.34
CA PHE A 227 20.94 -18.63 3.87
C PHE A 227 21.17 -17.54 4.90
N GLU A 228 20.41 -16.43 4.85
CA GLU A 228 20.69 -15.25 5.66
C GLU A 228 19.56 -14.88 6.64
N ASN A 229 18.45 -15.62 6.63
CA ASN A 229 17.26 -15.31 7.44
C ASN A 229 16.73 -13.85 7.21
N VAL A 230 16.86 -13.35 5.96
CA VAL A 230 16.33 -12.05 5.56
C VAL A 230 15.17 -12.25 4.62
N ILE A 231 13.99 -11.80 5.02
CA ILE A 231 12.77 -11.92 4.23
C ILE A 231 12.49 -10.59 3.55
N VAL A 232 12.80 -10.55 2.26
CA VAL A 232 12.42 -9.45 1.35
C VAL A 232 11.26 -9.89 0.47
N ASP A 233 10.64 -8.94 -0.22
CA ASP A 233 9.48 -9.20 -1.06
C ASP A 233 9.84 -9.04 -2.54
N TYR A 234 9.76 -10.15 -3.29
CA TYR A 234 9.98 -10.13 -4.74
C TYR A 234 8.74 -9.64 -5.49
N ARG A 235 8.94 -8.75 -6.46
CA ARG A 235 7.91 -8.28 -7.40
C ARG A 235 8.37 -8.44 -8.85
N LYS A 236 7.50 -9.04 -9.66
CA LYS A 236 7.74 -9.16 -11.10
C LYS A 236 7.92 -7.79 -11.74
N PRO A 237 8.73 -7.67 -12.81
CA PRO A 237 9.51 -8.78 -13.40
C PRO A 237 10.79 -9.11 -12.62
N ASN A 238 11.45 -8.14 -11.95
CA ASN A 238 12.79 -8.28 -11.37
C ASN A 238 13.09 -7.29 -10.23
N GLN A 239 12.10 -7.01 -9.40
CA GLN A 239 12.24 -6.08 -8.27
C GLN A 239 12.30 -6.80 -6.93
N ILE A 240 13.14 -6.29 -6.03
CA ILE A 240 13.16 -6.62 -4.60
C ILE A 240 12.64 -5.41 -3.86
N ARG A 241 11.60 -5.61 -3.06
CA ARG A 241 11.03 -4.59 -2.21
C ARG A 241 11.55 -4.77 -0.79
N ILE A 242 12.12 -3.70 -0.22
CA ILE A 242 12.68 -3.65 1.12
C ILE A 242 11.84 -2.69 1.96
N ALA A 243 11.33 -3.18 3.08
CA ALA A 243 10.54 -2.40 4.02
C ALA A 243 11.06 -2.57 5.44
N MET A 244 10.95 -1.51 6.22
CA MET A 244 11.15 -1.54 7.66
C MET A 244 9.82 -1.21 8.33
N SER A 245 9.35 -2.09 9.22
CA SER A 245 8.22 -1.75 10.08
C SER A 245 8.64 -0.66 11.09
N PRO A 246 8.08 0.55 11.03
CA PRO A 246 8.52 1.61 11.94
C PRO A 246 8.29 1.31 13.42
N LEU A 247 7.33 0.44 13.74
CA LEU A 247 7.01 0.08 15.12
C LEU A 247 7.92 -1.02 15.68
N THR A 248 8.28 -2.01 14.85
CA THR A 248 8.90 -3.25 15.33
C THR A 248 10.34 -3.45 14.89
N THR A 249 10.79 -2.78 13.83
CA THR A 249 12.15 -2.94 13.30
C THR A 249 13.04 -1.79 13.77
N SER A 250 14.22 -2.11 14.29
CA SER A 250 15.25 -1.15 14.63
C SER A 250 16.11 -0.75 13.41
N PHE A 251 16.83 0.37 13.51
CA PHE A 251 17.79 0.74 12.47
C PHE A 251 18.99 -0.23 12.40
N SER A 252 19.36 -0.85 13.53
CA SER A 252 20.41 -1.88 13.55
C SER A 252 20.01 -3.13 12.78
N GLU A 253 18.76 -3.61 12.94
CA GLU A 253 18.24 -4.74 12.16
C GLU A 253 18.17 -4.41 10.67
N LEU A 254 17.73 -3.18 10.32
CA LEU A 254 17.73 -2.72 8.94
C LEU A 254 19.15 -2.73 8.35
N TYR A 255 20.14 -2.20 9.08
CA TYR A 255 21.54 -2.19 8.67
C TYR A 255 22.07 -3.60 8.41
N GLU A 256 21.87 -4.52 9.35
CA GLU A 256 22.31 -5.91 9.18
C GLU A 256 21.60 -6.60 8.00
N GLY A 257 20.32 -6.34 7.78
CA GLY A 257 19.60 -6.83 6.60
C GLY A 257 20.20 -6.33 5.29
N LEU A 258 20.55 -5.05 5.20
CA LEU A 258 21.18 -4.44 4.02
C LEU A 258 22.57 -5.00 3.75
N LYS A 259 23.39 -5.23 4.80
CA LYS A 259 24.68 -5.90 4.69
C LYS A 259 24.55 -7.30 4.08
N LYS A 260 23.54 -8.06 4.49
CA LYS A 260 23.27 -9.39 3.97
C LYS A 260 22.83 -9.36 2.51
N ILE A 261 22.04 -8.36 2.09
CA ILE A 261 21.69 -8.16 0.68
C ILE A 261 22.98 -7.93 -0.15
N ARG A 262 23.86 -7.06 0.33
CA ARG A 262 25.16 -6.84 -0.29
C ARG A 262 25.96 -8.14 -0.37
N TYR A 263 26.13 -8.85 0.75
CA TYR A 263 26.90 -10.09 0.84
C TYR A 263 26.44 -11.15 -0.14
N VAL A 264 25.12 -11.43 -0.19
CA VAL A 264 24.53 -12.42 -1.09
C VAL A 264 24.80 -12.09 -2.55
N THR A 265 24.76 -10.81 -2.92
CA THR A 265 24.96 -10.37 -4.30
C THR A 265 26.43 -10.35 -4.67
N GLU A 266 27.30 -9.76 -3.83
CA GLU A 266 28.74 -9.61 -4.05
C GLU A 266 29.45 -10.96 -4.15
N ASN A 267 29.05 -11.92 -3.28
CA ASN A 267 29.63 -13.27 -3.27
C ASN A 267 28.83 -14.27 -4.12
N LYS A 268 27.81 -13.82 -4.84
CA LYS A 268 26.95 -14.65 -5.70
C LYS A 268 26.42 -15.91 -5.00
N THR A 269 26.12 -15.83 -3.70
CA THR A 269 25.68 -16.98 -2.91
C THR A 269 24.35 -17.56 -3.42
N PHE A 270 23.58 -16.79 -4.18
CA PHE A 270 22.35 -17.24 -4.86
C PHE A 270 22.62 -18.32 -5.92
N GLU A 271 23.84 -18.43 -6.47
CA GLU A 271 24.23 -19.50 -7.42
C GLU A 271 24.28 -20.89 -6.74
N LYS A 272 24.31 -20.96 -5.40
CA LYS A 272 24.26 -22.21 -4.64
C LYS A 272 22.87 -22.84 -4.61
N ILE A 273 21.83 -22.13 -5.04
CA ILE A 273 20.47 -22.65 -5.11
C ILE A 273 20.37 -23.58 -6.31
N LYS A 274 20.29 -24.89 -6.04
CA LYS A 274 20.02 -25.92 -7.04
C LYS A 274 18.51 -26.04 -7.23
N ASP A 275 18.07 -26.41 -8.44
CA ASP A 275 16.66 -26.69 -8.77
C ASP A 275 15.70 -25.52 -8.57
N PHE A 276 16.15 -24.32 -8.93
CA PHE A 276 15.29 -23.13 -8.92
C PHE A 276 14.26 -23.23 -10.06
N ASP A 277 13.10 -23.83 -9.80
CA ASP A 277 12.02 -24.01 -10.80
C ASP A 277 11.27 -22.72 -11.14
N GLY A 278 11.57 -21.65 -10.45
CA GLY A 278 10.95 -20.35 -10.68
C GLY A 278 9.47 -20.26 -10.29
N LYS A 279 8.83 -21.31 -9.77
CA LYS A 279 7.39 -21.38 -9.60
C LYS A 279 6.88 -21.07 -8.19
N LYS A 280 7.70 -21.21 -7.13
CA LYS A 280 7.28 -20.97 -5.75
C LYS A 280 8.17 -19.96 -5.04
N ILE A 281 7.62 -18.78 -4.77
CA ILE A 281 8.09 -17.86 -3.73
C ILE A 281 6.91 -17.69 -2.79
N TYR A 282 7.06 -18.16 -1.57
CA TYR A 282 6.12 -17.92 -0.50
C TYR A 282 6.54 -16.69 0.30
#